data_c3740e9962494526742220ac7236efd2
#
_entry.id   c3740e9962494526742220ac7236efd2
#
_cell.length_a   1.000
_cell.length_b   1.000
_cell.length_c   1.000
_cell.angle_alpha   90.00
_cell.angle_beta   90.00
_cell.angle_gamma   90.00
#
_symmetry.space_group_name_H-M   'P 1'
#
loop_
_entity.id
_entity.type
_entity.pdbx_description
1 polymer ?
#
loop_
_entity_poly.entity_id
_entity_poly.type
_entity_poly.pdbx_seq_one_letter_code
_entity_poly.pdbx_strand_id
1 'polypeptide(L)'
;MRRSLLLAALLVLVSFTAMAQDAVKVDPKHYKVEQENSQVRILRIHYGPHEKSVMHEHPASVAVFLTDGDSKFTTPDGKTTESHLKSGQIMWEAAGKHLPENTGDKPFELILVELKARRAPAKPATAK
;
A
#
# COMPACT_ATOMS: atom_id res chain seq x y z
N MET A 1 -27.58 -57.25 0.44
CA MET A 1 -27.63 -55.95 1.14
C MET A 1 -26.36 -55.17 0.85
N ARG A 2 -26.42 -54.20 -0.07
CA ARG A 2 -25.27 -53.33 -0.40
C ARG A 2 -25.37 -52.10 0.48
N ARG A 3 -24.44 -51.93 1.42
CA ARG A 3 -24.29 -50.68 2.21
C ARG A 3 -23.49 -49.67 1.39
N SER A 4 -24.15 -48.66 0.86
CA SER A 4 -23.53 -47.53 0.22
C SER A 4 -22.98 -46.60 1.31
N LEU A 5 -21.66 -46.53 1.43
CA LEU A 5 -20.94 -45.52 2.22
C LEU A 5 -20.89 -44.23 1.40
N LEU A 6 -21.70 -43.25 1.74
CA LEU A 6 -21.60 -41.89 1.25
C LEU A 6 -20.44 -41.20 2.00
N LEU A 7 -19.30 -41.06 1.33
CA LEU A 7 -18.21 -40.18 1.79
C LEU A 7 -18.63 -38.74 1.50
N ALA A 8 -19.05 -38.01 2.52
CA ALA A 8 -19.22 -36.58 2.45
C ALA A 8 -17.82 -35.95 2.52
N ALA A 9 -17.29 -35.52 1.35
CA ALA A 9 -16.09 -34.73 1.30
C ALA A 9 -16.42 -33.31 1.80
N LEU A 10 -16.00 -33.00 3.02
CA LEU A 10 -16.06 -31.66 3.59
C LEU A 10 -15.02 -30.77 2.89
N LEU A 11 -15.45 -29.97 1.90
CA LEU A 11 -14.62 -28.98 1.26
C LEU A 11 -14.41 -27.82 2.24
N VAL A 12 -13.28 -27.83 2.96
CA VAL A 12 -12.86 -26.68 3.76
C VAL A 12 -12.41 -25.60 2.81
N LEU A 13 -13.29 -24.63 2.53
CA LEU A 13 -12.91 -23.37 1.87
C LEU A 13 -12.02 -22.59 2.85
N VAL A 14 -10.71 -22.73 2.71
CA VAL A 14 -9.76 -21.83 3.33
C VAL A 14 -9.86 -20.50 2.58
N SER A 15 -10.66 -19.58 3.11
CA SER A 15 -10.66 -18.19 2.66
C SER A 15 -9.29 -17.60 3.01
N PHE A 16 -8.37 -17.59 2.05
CA PHE A 16 -7.20 -16.74 2.13
C PHE A 16 -7.71 -15.30 2.05
N THR A 17 -7.95 -14.68 3.19
CA THR A 17 -7.99 -13.22 3.25
C THR A 17 -6.62 -12.76 2.78
N ALA A 18 -6.56 -12.24 1.54
CA ALA A 18 -5.36 -11.57 1.06
C ALA A 18 -5.10 -10.43 2.04
N MET A 19 -4.19 -10.65 2.98
CA MET A 19 -3.71 -9.60 3.87
C MET A 19 -3.15 -8.53 2.96
N ALA A 20 -3.76 -7.33 2.99
CA ALA A 20 -3.24 -6.18 2.28
C ALA A 20 -1.75 -6.05 2.61
N GLN A 21 -0.89 -6.08 1.58
CA GLN A 21 0.55 -6.04 1.74
C GLN A 21 0.97 -4.61 2.09
N ASP A 22 0.98 -4.30 3.38
CA ASP A 22 1.39 -3.00 3.90
C ASP A 22 2.86 -2.73 3.54
N ALA A 23 3.13 -1.59 2.92
CA ALA A 23 4.46 -1.22 2.43
C ALA A 23 5.53 -1.27 3.53
N VAL A 24 5.23 -0.76 4.72
CA VAL A 24 6.19 -0.75 5.85
C VAL A 24 6.53 -2.16 6.32
N LYS A 25 5.59 -3.10 6.22
CA LYS A 25 5.81 -4.49 6.62
C LYS A 25 6.58 -5.29 5.57
N VAL A 26 6.29 -5.09 4.29
CA VAL A 26 6.89 -5.87 3.20
C VAL A 26 8.17 -5.27 2.66
N ASP A 27 8.38 -3.97 2.84
CA ASP A 27 9.56 -3.24 2.37
C ASP A 27 10.05 -2.18 3.39
N PRO A 28 10.47 -2.60 4.59
CA PRO A 28 10.95 -1.68 5.61
C PRO A 28 12.25 -0.95 5.24
N LYS A 29 12.94 -1.39 4.19
CA LYS A 29 14.13 -0.71 3.66
C LYS A 29 13.77 0.67 3.10
N HIS A 30 12.68 0.75 2.32
CA HIS A 30 12.29 1.97 1.63
C HIS A 30 11.24 2.79 2.39
N TYR A 31 10.43 2.17 3.26
CA TYR A 31 9.27 2.77 3.92
C TYR A 31 9.44 2.83 5.43
N LYS A 32 9.50 4.04 5.99
CA LYS A 32 9.62 4.26 7.43
C LYS A 32 8.48 5.12 7.95
N VAL A 33 7.88 4.72 9.07
CA VAL A 33 6.89 5.54 9.76
C VAL A 33 7.59 6.70 10.47
N GLU A 34 7.24 7.93 10.10
CA GLU A 34 7.69 9.16 10.77
C GLU A 34 6.75 9.54 11.91
N GLN A 35 5.46 9.54 11.63
CA GLN A 35 4.41 9.84 12.60
C GLN A 35 3.15 9.04 12.26
N GLU A 36 2.37 8.77 13.30
CA GLU A 36 1.07 8.11 13.16
C GLU A 36 0.13 8.56 14.28
N ASN A 37 -1.12 8.82 13.90
CA ASN A 37 -2.21 9.12 14.83
C ASN A 37 -3.51 8.46 14.34
N SER A 38 -4.65 8.82 14.92
CA SER A 38 -5.95 8.25 14.53
C SER A 38 -6.43 8.64 13.13
N GLN A 39 -5.84 9.66 12.51
CA GLN A 39 -6.28 10.24 11.24
C GLN A 39 -5.35 9.92 10.08
N VAL A 40 -4.03 9.90 10.32
CA VAL A 40 -3.02 9.72 9.31
C VAL A 40 -1.86 8.84 9.78
N ARG A 41 -1.19 8.20 8.82
CA ARG A 41 0.14 7.62 8.99
C ARG A 41 1.07 8.31 8.00
N ILE A 42 2.14 8.92 8.50
CA ILE A 42 3.09 9.67 7.68
C ILE A 42 4.34 8.82 7.50
N LEU A 43 4.64 8.51 6.25
CA LEU A 43 5.80 7.72 5.86
C LEU A 43 6.87 8.60 5.22
N ARG A 44 8.13 8.34 5.57
CA ARG A 44 9.27 8.77 4.78
C ARG A 44 9.67 7.63 3.87
N ILE A 45 9.78 7.92 2.58
CA ILE A 45 10.10 6.96 1.54
C ILE A 45 11.40 7.38 0.86
N HIS A 46 12.35 6.46 0.76
CA HIS A 46 13.63 6.69 0.11
C HIS A 46 13.99 5.52 -0.80
N TYR A 47 14.33 5.84 -2.04
CA TYR A 47 14.85 4.89 -3.02
C TYR A 47 16.23 5.34 -3.49
N GLY A 48 17.22 4.47 -3.36
CA GLY A 48 18.51 4.65 -4.02
C GLY A 48 18.41 4.46 -5.55
N PRO A 49 19.48 4.78 -6.29
CA PRO A 49 19.51 4.59 -7.75
C PRO A 49 19.15 3.16 -8.14
N HIS A 50 18.25 3.00 -9.10
CA HIS A 50 17.81 1.70 -9.65
C HIS A 50 17.22 0.72 -8.63
N GLU A 51 16.87 1.18 -7.45
CA GLU A 51 16.20 0.35 -6.44
C GLU A 51 14.74 0.14 -6.79
N LYS A 52 14.28 -1.08 -6.52
CA LYS A 52 12.92 -1.54 -6.78
C LYS A 52 12.31 -2.08 -5.49
N SER A 53 11.05 -1.77 -5.27
CA SER A 53 10.27 -2.31 -4.17
C SER A 53 9.72 -3.70 -4.48
N VAL A 54 8.76 -4.14 -3.69
CA VAL A 54 7.87 -5.27 -3.94
C VAL A 54 6.46 -4.75 -4.11
N MET A 55 5.58 -5.54 -4.73
CA MET A 55 4.16 -5.17 -4.84
C MET A 55 3.57 -4.98 -3.45
N HIS A 56 2.98 -3.81 -3.20
CA HIS A 56 2.36 -3.46 -1.92
C HIS A 56 1.15 -2.55 -2.12
N GLU A 57 0.46 -2.25 -1.04
CA GLU A 57 -0.76 -1.47 -1.04
C GLU A 57 -0.65 -0.27 -0.11
N HIS A 58 -1.23 0.84 -0.55
CA HIS A 58 -1.47 2.04 0.25
C HIS A 58 -2.95 2.39 0.28
N PRO A 59 -3.45 2.96 1.37
CA PRO A 59 -4.73 3.66 1.33
C PRO A 59 -4.59 4.95 0.51
N ALA A 60 -5.70 5.67 0.32
CA ALA A 60 -5.66 7.00 -0.29
C ALA A 60 -4.65 7.89 0.46
N SER A 61 -3.81 8.60 -0.28
CA SER A 61 -2.64 9.27 0.27
C SER A 61 -2.33 10.57 -0.46
N VAL A 62 -1.54 11.43 0.17
CA VAL A 62 -0.92 12.60 -0.44
C VAL A 62 0.58 12.42 -0.44
N ALA A 63 1.20 12.42 -1.62
CA ALA A 63 2.65 12.37 -1.78
C ALA A 63 3.23 13.78 -1.91
N VAL A 64 4.30 14.06 -1.16
CA VAL A 64 5.06 15.31 -1.23
C VAL A 64 6.51 14.97 -1.54
N PHE A 65 6.97 15.29 -2.74
CA PHE A 65 8.32 14.97 -3.20
C PHE A 65 9.33 15.96 -2.61
N LEU A 66 10.35 15.44 -1.95
CA LEU A 66 11.42 16.25 -1.35
C LEU A 66 12.58 16.48 -2.32
N THR A 67 12.76 15.57 -3.28
CA THR A 67 13.81 15.64 -4.29
C THR A 67 13.24 15.38 -5.68
N ASP A 68 13.98 15.76 -6.73
CA ASP A 68 13.73 15.28 -8.08
C ASP A 68 13.99 13.77 -8.16
N GLY A 69 13.39 13.09 -9.13
CA GLY A 69 13.62 11.68 -9.38
C GLY A 69 12.90 11.15 -10.61
N ASP A 70 13.26 9.96 -11.01
CA ASP A 70 12.61 9.20 -12.07
C ASP A 70 12.03 7.93 -11.51
N SER A 71 10.76 7.69 -11.74
CA SER A 71 10.08 6.52 -11.19
C SER A 71 9.31 5.75 -12.25
N LYS A 72 9.16 4.45 -12.00
CA LYS A 72 8.25 3.58 -12.72
C LYS A 72 7.35 2.88 -11.71
N PHE A 73 6.06 2.89 -11.99
CA PHE A 73 5.06 2.15 -11.22
C PHE A 73 4.51 1.00 -12.07
N THR A 74 4.45 -0.18 -11.49
CA THR A 74 3.82 -1.35 -12.10
C THR A 74 2.57 -1.70 -11.30
N THR A 75 1.43 -1.84 -11.97
CA THR A 75 0.16 -2.28 -11.37
C THR A 75 0.05 -3.82 -11.40
N PRO A 76 -0.87 -4.44 -10.61
CA PRO A 76 -1.00 -5.89 -10.56
C PRO A 76 -1.28 -6.56 -11.90
N ASP A 77 -1.89 -5.85 -12.86
CA ASP A 77 -2.14 -6.33 -14.23
C ASP A 77 -0.90 -6.22 -15.15
N GLY A 78 0.24 -5.77 -14.62
CA GLY A 78 1.52 -5.66 -15.34
C GLY A 78 1.69 -4.37 -16.13
N LYS A 79 0.72 -3.45 -16.13
CA LYS A 79 0.86 -2.14 -16.76
C LYS A 79 1.87 -1.29 -16.01
N THR A 80 2.64 -0.49 -16.74
CA THR A 80 3.66 0.40 -16.20
C THR A 80 3.39 1.85 -16.56
N THR A 81 3.74 2.74 -15.64
CA THR A 81 3.71 4.20 -15.86
C THR A 81 5.04 4.77 -15.39
N GLU A 82 5.70 5.55 -16.24
CA GLU A 82 6.93 6.28 -15.89
C GLU A 82 6.60 7.73 -15.57
N SER A 83 7.30 8.31 -14.61
CA SER A 83 7.11 9.69 -14.16
C SER A 83 8.43 10.35 -13.82
N HIS A 84 8.53 11.62 -14.20
CA HIS A 84 9.60 12.52 -13.75
C HIS A 84 9.06 13.33 -12.56
N LEU A 85 9.65 13.11 -11.40
CA LEU A 85 9.24 13.73 -10.15
C LEU A 85 10.05 15.01 -9.94
N LYS A 86 9.39 16.02 -9.37
CA LYS A 86 10.03 17.30 -9.05
C LYS A 86 9.94 17.59 -7.55
N SER A 87 11.04 18.07 -6.99
CA SER A 87 11.07 18.57 -5.61
C SER A 87 9.96 19.60 -5.38
N GLY A 88 9.19 19.44 -4.30
CA GLY A 88 8.04 20.28 -3.97
C GLY A 88 6.74 19.89 -4.68
N GLN A 89 6.76 18.95 -5.61
CA GLN A 89 5.55 18.44 -6.26
C GLN A 89 4.67 17.72 -5.23
N ILE A 90 3.36 17.94 -5.35
CA ILE A 90 2.34 17.29 -4.52
C ILE A 90 1.43 16.48 -5.44
N MET A 91 1.18 15.22 -5.08
CA MET A 91 0.31 14.33 -5.84
C MET A 91 -0.70 13.65 -4.93
N TRP A 92 -1.93 13.55 -5.41
CA TRP A 92 -2.94 12.67 -4.83
C TRP A 92 -2.75 11.25 -5.36
N GLU A 93 -2.69 10.29 -4.45
CA GLU A 93 -2.61 8.87 -4.76
C GLU A 93 -3.91 8.18 -4.32
N ALA A 94 -4.66 7.63 -5.26
CA ALA A 94 -5.80 6.80 -4.93
C ALA A 94 -5.34 5.51 -4.21
N ALA A 95 -6.20 4.97 -3.35
CA ALA A 95 -5.94 3.67 -2.74
C ALA A 95 -5.71 2.59 -3.80
N GLY A 96 -4.71 1.74 -3.61
CA GLY A 96 -4.43 0.66 -4.55
C GLY A 96 -3.08 -0.01 -4.34
N LYS A 97 -2.82 -1.00 -5.20
CA LYS A 97 -1.59 -1.78 -5.23
C LYS A 97 -0.68 -1.32 -6.33
N HIS A 98 0.60 -1.24 -6.03
CA HIS A 98 1.62 -0.92 -7.01
C HIS A 98 2.99 -1.48 -6.62
N LEU A 99 3.89 -1.47 -7.59
CA LEU A 99 5.30 -1.79 -7.41
C LEU A 99 6.11 -0.61 -7.95
N PRO A 100 6.67 0.22 -7.04
CA PRO A 100 7.53 1.34 -7.42
C PRO A 100 8.97 0.93 -7.70
N GLU A 101 9.60 1.67 -8.60
CA GLU A 101 11.01 1.53 -8.96
C GLU A 101 11.62 2.91 -9.22
N ASN A 102 12.82 3.16 -8.70
CA ASN A 102 13.64 4.30 -9.12
C ASN A 102 14.38 3.89 -10.40
N THR A 103 14.06 4.52 -11.52
CA THR A 103 14.69 4.25 -12.81
C THR A 103 15.89 5.15 -13.10
N GLY A 104 16.15 6.12 -12.23
CA GLY A 104 17.23 7.10 -12.37
C GLY A 104 18.54 6.71 -11.68
N ASP A 105 19.58 7.48 -11.95
CA ASP A 105 20.93 7.32 -11.40
C ASP A 105 21.14 8.06 -10.08
N LYS A 106 20.11 8.73 -9.58
CA LYS A 106 20.12 9.49 -8.32
C LYS A 106 19.07 8.96 -7.36
N PRO A 107 19.29 9.03 -6.05
CA PRO A 107 18.25 8.71 -5.09
C PRO A 107 17.13 9.72 -5.14
N PHE A 108 15.92 9.33 -4.77
CA PHE A 108 14.84 10.27 -4.48
C PHE A 108 14.18 9.97 -3.13
N GLU A 109 13.53 11.01 -2.62
CA GLU A 109 12.87 10.96 -1.31
C GLU A 109 11.54 11.71 -1.36
N LEU A 110 10.55 11.16 -0.66
CA LEU A 110 9.23 11.77 -0.53
C LEU A 110 8.62 11.48 0.84
N ILE A 111 7.65 12.30 1.20
CA ILE A 111 6.73 12.06 2.31
C ILE A 111 5.40 11.59 1.75
N LEU A 112 4.89 10.50 2.26
CA LEU A 112 3.54 9.99 1.95
C LEU A 112 2.65 10.12 3.18
N VAL A 113 1.58 10.90 3.05
CA VAL A 113 0.55 11.04 4.09
C VAL A 113 -0.59 10.09 3.76
N GLU A 114 -0.62 8.93 4.39
CA GLU A 114 -1.70 7.96 4.26
C GLU A 114 -2.90 8.37 5.11
N LEU A 115 -4.07 8.41 4.51
CA LEU A 115 -5.31 8.76 5.19
C LEU A 115 -5.93 7.51 5.81
N LYS A 116 -6.26 7.57 7.09
CA LYS A 116 -6.98 6.50 7.78
C LYS A 116 -8.49 6.67 7.57
N ALA A 117 -9.20 5.55 7.42
CA ALA A 117 -10.65 5.58 7.35
C ALA A 117 -11.23 6.24 8.62
N ARG A 118 -12.17 7.18 8.45
CA ARG A 118 -12.91 7.74 9.58
C ARG A 118 -13.66 6.61 10.29
N ARG A 119 -13.47 6.48 11.61
CA ARG A 119 -14.41 5.71 12.42
C ARG A 119 -15.78 6.36 12.29
N ALA A 120 -16.78 5.56 11.92
CA ALA A 120 -18.16 6.01 12.01
C ALA A 120 -18.42 6.52 13.43
N PRO A 121 -19.15 7.67 13.61
CA PRO A 121 -19.51 8.13 14.94
C PRO A 121 -20.25 6.99 15.65
N ALA A 122 -19.88 6.77 16.93
CA ALA A 122 -20.56 5.78 17.76
C ALA A 122 -22.06 6.08 17.75
N LYS A 123 -22.88 5.06 17.45
CA LYS A 123 -24.33 5.19 17.51
C LYS A 123 -24.69 5.67 18.92
N PRO A 124 -25.51 6.74 19.08
CA PRO A 124 -25.91 7.20 20.40
C PRO A 124 -26.52 6.03 21.18
N ALA A 125 -26.09 5.83 22.42
CA ALA A 125 -26.71 4.86 23.28
C ALA A 125 -28.19 5.24 23.42
N THR A 126 -29.09 4.36 22.98
CA THR A 126 -30.52 4.52 23.25
C THR A 126 -30.72 4.46 24.74
N ALA A 127 -30.99 5.61 25.36
CA ALA A 127 -31.43 5.67 26.75
C ALA A 127 -32.75 4.89 26.86
N LYS A 128 -32.78 3.91 27.80
CA LYS A 128 -34.02 3.23 28.21
C LYS A 128 -34.78 4.12 29.16
#